data_dbce7a55a6398fff7ba7ed5133de267d
#
_entry.id   dbce7a55a6398fff7ba7ed5133de267d
#
_cell.length_a   1.000
_cell.length_b   1.000
_cell.length_c   1.000
_cell.angle_alpha   90.00
_cell.angle_beta   90.00
_cell.angle_gamma   90.00
#
_symmetry.space_group_name_H-M   'P 1'
#
loop_
_entity.id
_entity.type
_entity.pdbx_description
1 polymer ?
#
loop_
_entity_poly.entity_id
_entity_poly.type
_entity_poly.pdbx_seq_one_letter_code
_entity_poly.pdbx_strand_id
1 'polypeptide(L)'
;MAKKKQLTLEFDVVQKFEKTITTANELRTGIFAPIDKISANSKTYKDFIDNGRKRTIETSWGKTIIKGNILTQTHRDLLDCILADAKEVKELEGGAIAVYFSTTQILKSYSGKINTNTKWLKDKLDEIQNSSIEFKQNNSQDYYSFSIIDSHAFSMKHNSFGLVLTSAYRKFFEEQLTINYKKELPKLLKVKSALLRSIIRFFWSHSVGSNMDIENLLKTVGFPLESIRMKQKAIKEIKDNITLLSEYGIIFEPKSKLIYRKASFENSITFMKGKEKENIKILNKK
;
A
#
# COMPACT_ATOMS: atom_id res chain seq x y z
N MET A 1 27.71 -17.32 36.11
CA MET A 1 26.52 -17.16 35.28
C MET A 1 26.69 -15.93 34.38
N ALA A 2 26.89 -16.12 33.10
CA ALA A 2 27.06 -15.04 32.15
C ALA A 2 25.69 -14.37 31.93
N LYS A 3 25.57 -13.07 32.23
CA LYS A 3 24.41 -12.27 31.89
C LYS A 3 24.26 -12.28 30.35
N LYS A 4 23.19 -12.95 29.85
CA LYS A 4 22.80 -12.81 28.45
C LYS A 4 22.61 -11.32 28.16
N LYS A 5 23.50 -10.73 27.36
CA LYS A 5 23.33 -9.39 26.81
C LYS A 5 22.02 -9.39 26.02
N GLN A 6 21.02 -8.67 26.51
CA GLN A 6 19.76 -8.48 25.83
C GLN A 6 20.04 -7.57 24.63
N LEU A 7 19.81 -8.06 23.42
CA LEU A 7 19.82 -7.23 22.22
C LEU A 7 18.67 -6.24 22.36
N THR A 8 18.99 -5.04 22.78
CA THR A 8 18.10 -3.89 22.66
C THR A 8 18.34 -3.31 21.28
N LEU A 9 17.32 -3.26 20.44
CA LEU A 9 17.38 -2.50 19.18
C LEU A 9 17.40 -1.01 19.56
N GLU A 10 18.58 -0.49 19.85
CA GLU A 10 18.82 0.93 20.01
C GLU A 10 19.16 1.48 18.62
N PHE A 11 18.31 2.36 18.11
CA PHE A 11 18.56 3.09 16.87
C PHE A 11 18.84 4.56 17.21
N ASP A 12 19.81 5.16 16.55
CA ASP A 12 20.06 6.58 16.64
C ASP A 12 18.90 7.35 16.00
N VAL A 13 18.11 8.02 16.83
CA VAL A 13 16.92 8.73 16.43
C VAL A 13 17.27 10.16 16.08
N VAL A 14 17.07 10.55 14.82
CA VAL A 14 17.36 11.91 14.35
C VAL A 14 16.13 12.82 14.49
N GLN A 15 14.92 12.33 14.18
CA GLN A 15 13.70 13.14 14.22
C GLN A 15 12.43 12.31 14.38
N LYS A 16 11.38 12.91 14.98
CA LYS A 16 10.05 12.34 15.02
C LYS A 16 9.37 12.51 13.65
N PHE A 17 9.04 11.41 13.00
CA PHE A 17 8.43 11.42 11.67
C PHE A 17 6.91 11.58 11.73
N GLU A 18 6.35 12.38 10.82
CA GLU A 18 4.91 12.57 10.75
C GLU A 18 4.25 11.40 10.02
N LYS A 19 3.27 10.76 10.64
CA LYS A 19 2.65 9.53 10.15
C LYS A 19 1.80 9.79 8.90
N THR A 20 2.25 9.34 7.76
CA THR A 20 1.45 9.22 6.54
C THR A 20 1.25 7.75 6.18
N ILE A 21 0.13 7.39 5.55
CA ILE A 21 -0.15 5.98 5.23
C ILE A 21 0.50 5.57 3.90
N THR A 22 0.46 6.42 2.87
CA THR A 22 0.92 6.06 1.53
C THR A 22 1.23 7.26 0.64
N THR A 23 1.72 6.99 -0.57
CA THR A 23 1.87 7.99 -1.62
C THR A 23 0.88 7.77 -2.76
N ALA A 24 0.62 8.83 -3.52
CA ALA A 24 -0.20 8.73 -4.72
C ALA A 24 0.41 7.73 -5.73
N ASN A 25 1.72 7.76 -5.92
CA ASN A 25 2.39 6.87 -6.85
C ASN A 25 2.28 5.41 -6.44
N GLU A 26 2.45 5.09 -5.17
CA GLU A 26 2.30 3.73 -4.66
C GLU A 26 0.90 3.16 -4.96
N LEU A 27 -0.15 3.96 -4.83
CA LEU A 27 -1.52 3.55 -5.14
C LEU A 27 -1.78 3.44 -6.65
N ARG A 28 -1.04 4.17 -7.48
CA ARG A 28 -1.20 4.18 -8.94
C ARG A 28 -0.36 3.14 -9.66
N THR A 29 0.68 2.60 -9.03
CA THR A 29 1.65 1.69 -9.69
C THR A 29 1.22 0.24 -9.75
N GLY A 30 0.13 -0.15 -9.09
CA GLY A 30 -0.29 -1.54 -9.03
C GLY A 30 0.72 -2.46 -8.32
N ILE A 31 1.62 -1.93 -7.48
CA ILE A 31 2.59 -2.71 -6.69
C ILE A 31 1.89 -3.87 -5.98
N PHE A 32 0.78 -3.57 -5.33
CA PHE A 32 -0.04 -4.57 -4.65
C PHE A 32 -1.14 -5.07 -5.58
N ALA A 33 -1.03 -6.32 -6.03
CA ALA A 33 -2.04 -6.94 -6.88
C ALA A 33 -3.43 -6.87 -6.24
N PRO A 34 -4.51 -6.57 -6.99
CA PRO A 34 -5.86 -6.42 -6.47
C PRO A 34 -6.55 -7.77 -6.20
N ILE A 35 -5.84 -8.62 -5.48
CA ILE A 35 -6.26 -9.95 -4.99
C ILE A 35 -5.81 -10.10 -3.54
N ASP A 36 -6.51 -10.90 -2.72
CA ASP A 36 -6.12 -11.15 -1.34
C ASP A 36 -4.99 -12.20 -1.22
N LYS A 37 -5.07 -13.21 -2.03
CA LYS A 37 -4.10 -14.33 -2.08
C LYS A 37 -3.96 -14.86 -3.50
N ILE A 38 -2.83 -15.48 -3.76
CA ILE A 38 -2.59 -16.18 -5.02
C ILE A 38 -2.49 -17.69 -4.78
N SER A 39 -3.10 -18.46 -5.65
CA SER A 39 -2.95 -19.92 -5.64
C SER A 39 -1.69 -20.32 -6.40
N ALA A 40 -0.89 -21.24 -5.85
CA ALA A 40 0.26 -21.81 -6.55
C ALA A 40 -0.12 -22.50 -7.89
N ASN A 41 -1.38 -22.93 -8.01
CA ASN A 41 -1.88 -23.57 -9.23
C ASN A 41 -2.42 -22.57 -10.27
N SER A 42 -2.53 -21.27 -9.92
CA SER A 42 -3.01 -20.26 -10.86
C SER A 42 -2.01 -19.99 -11.98
N LYS A 43 -2.53 -19.62 -13.14
CA LYS A 43 -1.69 -19.20 -14.27
C LYS A 43 -0.79 -18.03 -13.89
N THR A 44 -1.34 -17.02 -13.20
CA THR A 44 -0.57 -15.85 -12.72
C THR A 44 0.65 -16.25 -11.89
N TYR A 45 0.50 -17.25 -11.00
CA TYR A 45 1.63 -17.71 -10.18
C TYR A 45 2.67 -18.46 -11.02
N LYS A 46 2.21 -19.33 -11.93
CA LYS A 46 3.11 -20.04 -12.83
C LYS A 46 3.88 -19.09 -13.73
N ASP A 47 3.18 -18.18 -14.40
CA ASP A 47 3.80 -17.15 -15.25
C ASP A 47 4.81 -16.29 -14.43
N PHE A 48 4.51 -15.97 -13.17
CA PHE A 48 5.43 -15.27 -12.29
C PHE A 48 6.71 -16.05 -12.02
N ILE A 49 6.60 -17.37 -11.75
CA ILE A 49 7.76 -18.25 -11.55
C ILE A 49 8.57 -18.37 -12.84
N ASP A 50 7.91 -18.63 -13.96
CA ASP A 50 8.53 -18.80 -15.27
C ASP A 50 9.25 -17.51 -15.74
N ASN A 51 8.76 -16.37 -15.35
CA ASN A 51 9.40 -15.07 -15.58
C ASN A 51 10.49 -14.71 -14.55
N GLY A 52 11.04 -15.69 -13.84
CA GLY A 52 12.10 -15.48 -12.86
C GLY A 52 11.62 -14.69 -11.62
N ARG A 53 10.40 -14.96 -11.18
CA ARG A 53 9.74 -14.30 -10.04
C ARG A 53 9.60 -12.78 -10.22
N LYS A 54 9.21 -12.37 -11.42
CA LYS A 54 8.99 -10.96 -11.78
C LYS A 54 7.56 -10.74 -12.22
N ARG A 55 6.94 -9.70 -11.70
CA ARG A 55 5.64 -9.20 -12.13
C ARG A 55 5.82 -7.79 -12.71
N THR A 56 5.45 -7.62 -13.97
CA THR A 56 5.56 -6.34 -14.67
C THR A 56 4.18 -5.72 -14.87
N ILE A 57 4.08 -4.43 -14.61
CA ILE A 57 2.87 -3.63 -14.81
C ILE A 57 3.27 -2.42 -15.64
N GLU A 58 2.59 -2.25 -16.77
CA GLU A 58 2.80 -1.12 -17.68
C GLU A 58 1.56 -0.24 -17.68
N THR A 59 1.77 1.04 -17.46
CA THR A 59 0.73 2.08 -17.45
C THR A 59 1.13 3.20 -18.42
N SER A 60 0.20 4.11 -18.71
CA SER A 60 0.48 5.27 -19.57
C SER A 60 1.59 6.19 -19.03
N TRP A 61 1.92 6.12 -17.75
CA TRP A 61 2.88 6.99 -17.07
C TRP A 61 4.15 6.28 -16.58
N GLY A 62 4.19 4.95 -16.62
CA GLY A 62 5.40 4.24 -16.21
C GLY A 62 5.28 2.72 -16.23
N LYS A 63 6.41 2.11 -15.96
CA LYS A 63 6.58 0.66 -15.83
C LYS A 63 7.05 0.33 -14.42
N THR A 64 6.34 -0.60 -13.77
CA THR A 64 6.68 -1.13 -12.44
C THR A 64 7.05 -2.60 -12.57
N ILE A 65 8.17 -3.00 -11.98
CA ILE A 65 8.61 -4.39 -11.91
C ILE A 65 8.75 -4.78 -10.45
N ILE A 66 8.01 -5.79 -10.01
CA ILE A 66 8.08 -6.36 -8.66
C ILE A 66 8.78 -7.70 -8.76
N LYS A 67 9.83 -7.91 -7.95
CA LYS A 67 10.62 -9.13 -7.89
C LYS A 67 10.49 -9.78 -6.51
N GLY A 68 10.67 -11.10 -6.43
CA GLY A 68 10.68 -11.85 -5.18
C GLY A 68 9.34 -12.47 -4.85
N ASN A 69 8.35 -11.69 -4.42
CA ASN A 69 7.01 -12.17 -4.11
C ASN A 69 5.92 -11.37 -4.84
N ILE A 70 4.75 -11.97 -5.04
CA ILE A 70 3.58 -11.24 -5.51
C ILE A 70 2.94 -10.55 -4.31
N LEU A 71 3.20 -9.26 -4.17
CA LEU A 71 2.54 -8.43 -3.17
C LEU A 71 1.06 -8.25 -3.52
N THR A 72 0.16 -8.46 -2.56
CA THR A 72 -1.30 -8.44 -2.73
C THR A 72 -1.95 -7.36 -1.86
N GLN A 73 -3.27 -7.19 -1.97
CA GLN A 73 -4.00 -6.27 -1.09
C GLN A 73 -3.91 -6.67 0.39
N THR A 74 -3.71 -7.95 0.71
CA THR A 74 -3.41 -8.39 2.08
C THR A 74 -2.16 -7.70 2.65
N HIS A 75 -1.10 -7.60 1.86
CA HIS A 75 0.13 -6.90 2.26
C HIS A 75 -0.09 -5.39 2.38
N ARG A 76 -0.86 -4.81 1.45
CA ARG A 76 -1.22 -3.40 1.48
C ARG A 76 -2.02 -3.05 2.72
N ASP A 77 -3.09 -3.82 2.99
CA ASP A 77 -3.96 -3.62 4.14
C ASP A 77 -3.18 -3.73 5.46
N LEU A 78 -2.24 -4.68 5.52
CA LEU A 78 -1.37 -4.85 6.68
C LEU A 78 -0.44 -3.64 6.89
N LEU A 79 0.22 -3.17 5.83
CA LEU A 79 1.06 -1.96 5.90
C LEU A 79 0.25 -0.74 6.31
N ASP A 80 -0.95 -0.57 5.78
CA ASP A 80 -1.86 0.52 6.17
C ASP A 80 -2.18 0.47 7.67
N CYS A 81 -2.51 -0.71 8.22
CA CYS A 81 -2.76 -0.89 9.65
C CYS A 81 -1.51 -0.55 10.48
N ILE A 82 -0.33 -1.03 10.06
CA ILE A 82 0.93 -0.78 10.76
C ILE A 82 1.22 0.72 10.80
N LEU A 83 1.14 1.41 9.67
CA LEU A 83 1.42 2.85 9.61
C LEU A 83 0.35 3.69 10.30
N ALA A 84 -0.92 3.29 10.23
CA ALA A 84 -2.02 4.00 10.90
C ALA A 84 -1.95 3.86 12.43
N ASP A 85 -1.63 2.66 12.95
CA ASP A 85 -1.69 2.32 14.37
C ASP A 85 -0.31 2.17 15.03
N ALA A 86 0.75 2.60 14.34
CA ALA A 86 2.10 2.63 14.91
C ALA A 86 2.09 3.36 16.24
N LYS A 87 2.68 2.76 17.26
CA LYS A 87 2.89 3.39 18.56
C LYS A 87 3.92 4.50 18.47
N GLU A 88 4.97 4.23 17.73
CA GLU A 88 6.09 5.13 17.56
C GLU A 88 6.65 5.00 16.14
N VAL A 89 7.04 6.13 15.57
CA VAL A 89 7.72 6.22 14.27
C VAL A 89 8.90 7.15 14.44
N LYS A 90 10.11 6.66 14.12
CA LYS A 90 11.36 7.38 14.29
C LYS A 90 12.16 7.38 13.00
N GLU A 91 12.78 8.50 12.71
CA GLU A 91 13.79 8.57 11.66
C GLU A 91 15.12 8.10 12.21
N LEU A 92 15.79 7.24 11.45
CA LEU A 92 17.10 6.71 11.76
C LEU A 92 18.20 7.47 11.01
N GLU A 93 19.44 7.35 11.46
CA GLU A 93 20.59 7.78 10.70
C GLU A 93 20.58 7.14 9.31
N GLY A 94 20.90 7.92 8.26
CA GLY A 94 20.80 7.47 6.87
C GLY A 94 19.37 7.54 6.27
N GLY A 95 18.38 8.03 7.02
CA GLY A 95 17.06 8.36 6.50
C GLY A 95 16.07 7.21 6.44
N ALA A 96 16.39 6.04 6.97
CA ALA A 96 15.42 4.96 7.17
C ALA A 96 14.41 5.31 8.27
N ILE A 97 13.30 4.62 8.33
CA ILE A 97 12.23 4.89 9.31
C ILE A 97 11.97 3.64 10.13
N ALA A 98 12.18 3.72 11.44
CA ALA A 98 11.78 2.69 12.39
C ALA A 98 10.31 2.88 12.79
N VAL A 99 9.54 1.82 12.72
CA VAL A 99 8.12 1.78 13.07
C VAL A 99 7.90 0.71 14.14
N TYR A 100 7.34 1.12 15.29
CA TYR A 100 7.05 0.22 16.40
C TYR A 100 5.54 0.06 16.58
N PHE A 101 5.07 -1.17 16.74
CA PHE A 101 3.65 -1.45 16.87
C PHE A 101 3.35 -2.67 17.73
N SER A 102 2.13 -2.74 18.26
CA SER A 102 1.60 -3.90 18.99
C SER A 102 1.05 -4.93 18.01
N THR A 103 1.51 -6.17 18.10
CA THR A 103 0.99 -7.29 17.31
C THR A 103 -0.52 -7.43 17.42
N THR A 104 -1.01 -7.47 18.65
CA THR A 104 -2.46 -7.64 18.92
C THR A 104 -3.28 -6.50 18.34
N GLN A 105 -2.78 -5.25 18.45
CA GLN A 105 -3.47 -4.08 17.90
C GLN A 105 -3.57 -4.15 16.37
N ILE A 106 -2.45 -4.43 15.70
CA ILE A 106 -2.43 -4.51 14.24
C ILE A 106 -3.32 -5.64 13.73
N LEU A 107 -3.22 -6.84 14.32
CA LEU A 107 -4.05 -7.97 13.93
C LEU A 107 -5.55 -7.70 14.17
N LYS A 108 -5.90 -6.97 15.25
CA LYS A 108 -7.27 -6.53 15.51
C LYS A 108 -7.75 -5.52 14.47
N SER A 109 -6.95 -4.52 14.15
CA SER A 109 -7.30 -3.50 13.14
C SER A 109 -7.47 -4.12 11.76
N TYR A 110 -6.59 -5.07 11.39
CA TYR A 110 -6.65 -5.77 10.11
C TYR A 110 -7.88 -6.70 9.99
N SER A 111 -8.16 -7.53 11.01
CA SER A 111 -9.19 -8.57 10.93
C SER A 111 -10.55 -8.18 11.53
N GLY A 112 -10.62 -7.04 12.23
CA GLY A 112 -11.80 -6.63 13.00
C GLY A 112 -12.04 -7.46 14.25
N LYS A 113 -11.18 -8.45 14.57
CA LYS A 113 -11.31 -9.38 15.69
C LYS A 113 -9.99 -9.51 16.44
N ILE A 114 -10.04 -9.91 17.69
CA ILE A 114 -8.83 -10.28 18.43
C ILE A 114 -8.22 -11.51 17.75
N ASN A 115 -6.99 -11.35 17.30
CA ASN A 115 -6.23 -12.38 16.61
C ASN A 115 -4.80 -12.38 17.15
N THR A 116 -4.25 -13.57 17.39
CA THR A 116 -2.92 -13.76 17.95
C THR A 116 -1.96 -14.47 16.99
N ASN A 117 -2.32 -14.54 15.70
CA ASN A 117 -1.50 -15.23 14.69
C ASN A 117 -0.25 -14.42 14.31
N THR A 118 0.66 -14.33 15.26
CA THR A 118 1.96 -13.65 15.08
C THR A 118 2.79 -14.28 13.98
N LYS A 119 2.68 -15.61 13.78
CA LYS A 119 3.39 -16.30 12.70
C LYS A 119 2.94 -15.77 11.33
N TRP A 120 1.63 -15.69 11.10
CA TRP A 120 1.09 -15.14 9.85
C TRP A 120 1.56 -13.71 9.60
N LEU A 121 1.56 -12.87 10.66
CA LEU A 121 2.06 -11.49 10.55
C LEU A 121 3.52 -11.47 10.13
N LYS A 122 4.36 -12.28 10.80
CA LYS A 122 5.78 -12.41 10.45
C LYS A 122 5.96 -12.87 9.01
N ASP A 123 5.26 -13.93 8.58
CA ASP A 123 5.36 -14.45 7.21
C ASP A 123 5.00 -13.35 6.18
N LYS A 124 3.99 -12.50 6.46
CA LYS A 124 3.63 -11.39 5.58
C LYS A 124 4.67 -10.27 5.55
N LEU A 125 5.31 -9.98 6.67
CA LEU A 125 6.43 -9.02 6.71
C LEU A 125 7.66 -9.58 5.97
N ASP A 126 7.96 -10.88 6.12
CA ASP A 126 9.02 -11.57 5.36
C ASP A 126 8.75 -11.50 3.84
N GLU A 127 7.50 -11.72 3.39
CA GLU A 127 7.12 -11.61 1.97
C GLU A 127 7.36 -10.18 1.43
N ILE A 128 7.04 -9.14 2.21
CA ILE A 128 7.28 -7.73 1.81
C ILE A 128 8.78 -7.43 1.79
N GLN A 129 9.52 -7.84 2.82
CA GLN A 129 10.96 -7.61 2.94
C GLN A 129 11.73 -8.25 1.79
N ASN A 130 11.35 -9.48 1.41
CA ASN A 130 11.97 -10.24 0.32
C ASN A 130 11.47 -9.83 -1.08
N SER A 131 10.87 -8.65 -1.19
CA SER A 131 10.39 -8.10 -2.47
C SER A 131 11.11 -6.81 -2.80
N SER A 132 11.56 -6.68 -4.04
CA SER A 132 12.10 -5.43 -4.58
C SER A 132 11.18 -4.86 -5.64
N ILE A 133 11.13 -3.55 -5.72
CA ILE A 133 10.29 -2.77 -6.62
C ILE A 133 11.20 -1.91 -7.47
N GLU A 134 11.06 -2.02 -8.79
CA GLU A 134 11.68 -1.11 -9.74
C GLU A 134 10.57 -0.31 -10.41
N PHE A 135 10.72 0.99 -10.41
CA PHE A 135 9.80 1.92 -11.07
C PHE A 135 10.55 2.79 -12.05
N LYS A 136 10.09 2.81 -13.31
CA LYS A 136 10.60 3.67 -14.36
C LYS A 136 9.47 4.51 -14.93
N GLN A 137 9.58 5.83 -14.85
CA GLN A 137 8.63 6.74 -15.44
C GLN A 137 8.80 6.81 -16.96
N ASN A 138 7.67 6.85 -17.71
CA ASN A 138 7.72 7.09 -19.14
C ASN A 138 8.30 8.50 -19.40
N ASN A 139 9.07 8.63 -20.46
CA ASN A 139 9.73 9.88 -20.86
C ASN A 139 10.79 10.39 -19.87
N SER A 140 11.25 9.58 -18.91
CA SER A 140 12.40 9.86 -18.05
C SER A 140 13.44 8.76 -18.18
N GLN A 141 14.72 9.12 -18.01
CA GLN A 141 15.79 8.13 -17.84
C GLN A 141 15.90 7.67 -16.38
N ASP A 142 15.21 8.36 -15.48
CA ASP A 142 15.25 8.05 -14.07
C ASP A 142 14.46 6.76 -13.76
N TYR A 143 15.02 5.94 -12.91
CA TYR A 143 14.35 4.79 -12.33
C TYR A 143 14.61 4.73 -10.83
N TYR A 144 13.65 4.21 -10.10
CA TYR A 144 13.75 3.96 -8.67
C TYR A 144 13.80 2.46 -8.44
N SER A 145 14.74 2.01 -7.59
CA SER A 145 14.78 0.62 -7.15
C SER A 145 14.88 0.59 -5.63
N PHE A 146 13.93 -0.10 -4.99
CA PHE A 146 13.86 -0.15 -3.54
C PHE A 146 13.15 -1.40 -3.03
N SER A 147 13.42 -1.78 -1.78
CA SER A 147 12.58 -2.66 -0.97
C SER A 147 11.81 -1.81 0.03
N ILE A 148 10.59 -2.20 0.37
CA ILE A 148 9.76 -1.44 1.33
C ILE A 148 10.34 -1.60 2.74
N ILE A 149 10.57 -2.85 3.16
CA ILE A 149 11.10 -3.19 4.49
C ILE A 149 12.57 -3.60 4.34
N ASP A 150 13.42 -2.98 5.14
CA ASP A 150 14.83 -3.37 5.30
C ASP A 150 14.94 -4.57 6.25
N SER A 151 14.37 -4.41 7.44
CA SER A 151 14.45 -5.40 8.50
C SER A 151 13.24 -5.33 9.40
N HIS A 152 12.96 -6.42 10.12
CA HIS A 152 11.98 -6.40 11.19
C HIS A 152 12.39 -7.35 12.32
N ALA A 153 11.90 -7.09 13.53
CA ALA A 153 12.14 -7.90 14.71
C ALA A 153 10.89 -7.99 15.59
N PHE A 154 10.74 -9.11 16.27
CA PHE A 154 9.67 -9.37 17.20
C PHE A 154 10.20 -9.56 18.62
N SER A 155 9.59 -8.87 19.58
CA SER A 155 9.86 -9.08 21.00
C SER A 155 8.71 -9.85 21.66
N MET A 156 8.95 -11.10 22.02
CA MET A 156 7.97 -11.91 22.75
C MET A 156 7.65 -11.28 24.12
N LYS A 157 8.65 -10.71 24.80
CA LYS A 157 8.47 -10.09 26.13
C LYS A 157 7.47 -8.93 26.10
N HIS A 158 7.47 -8.16 25.01
CA HIS A 158 6.63 -6.95 24.90
C HIS A 158 5.47 -7.13 23.92
N ASN A 159 5.32 -8.33 23.33
CA ASN A 159 4.33 -8.62 22.28
C ASN A 159 4.28 -7.48 21.22
N SER A 160 5.44 -7.08 20.76
CA SER A 160 5.61 -5.95 19.85
C SER A 160 6.56 -6.28 18.71
N PHE A 161 6.30 -5.68 17.55
CA PHE A 161 7.21 -5.64 16.42
C PHE A 161 7.86 -4.27 16.29
N GLY A 162 9.12 -4.29 15.83
CA GLY A 162 9.76 -3.17 15.19
C GLY A 162 10.04 -3.55 13.73
N LEU A 163 9.78 -2.66 12.80
CA LEU A 163 10.23 -2.78 11.42
C LEU A 163 10.95 -1.51 10.99
N VAL A 164 11.86 -1.66 10.05
CA VAL A 164 12.59 -0.55 9.43
C VAL A 164 12.16 -0.45 7.97
N LEU A 165 11.59 0.68 7.61
CA LEU A 165 11.34 1.04 6.22
C LEU A 165 12.62 1.60 5.61
N THR A 166 12.96 1.20 4.38
CA THR A 166 14.21 1.62 3.74
C THR A 166 14.24 3.12 3.49
N SER A 167 15.43 3.71 3.49
CA SER A 167 15.63 5.12 3.13
C SER A 167 15.21 5.42 1.68
N ALA A 168 15.37 4.45 0.77
CA ALA A 168 14.93 4.58 -0.62
C ALA A 168 13.40 4.62 -0.74
N TYR A 169 12.68 3.79 0.03
CA TYR A 169 11.23 3.85 0.12
C TYR A 169 10.76 5.18 0.72
N ARG A 170 11.45 5.67 1.75
CA ARG A 170 11.19 6.99 2.32
C ARG A 170 11.35 8.12 1.30
N LYS A 171 12.44 8.15 0.52
CA LYS A 171 12.65 9.15 -0.54
C LYS A 171 11.50 9.12 -1.55
N PHE A 172 11.06 7.93 -1.94
CA PHE A 172 9.87 7.76 -2.77
C PHE A 172 8.62 8.40 -2.14
N PHE A 173 8.49 8.37 -0.80
CA PHE A 173 7.42 9.07 -0.06
C PHE A 173 7.60 10.58 -0.02
N GLU A 174 8.82 11.08 0.15
CA GLU A 174 9.09 12.51 0.32
C GLU A 174 8.92 13.32 -0.95
N GLU A 175 9.32 12.74 -2.07
CA GLU A 175 9.26 13.36 -3.38
C GLU A 175 7.84 13.34 -3.98
N GLN A 176 6.91 12.62 -3.36
CA GLN A 176 5.60 12.36 -3.91
C GLN A 176 4.47 12.98 -3.06
N LEU A 177 3.32 13.12 -3.70
CA LEU A 177 2.08 13.47 -3.00
C LEU A 177 1.72 12.35 -2.01
N THR A 178 1.78 12.64 -0.72
CA THR A 178 1.36 11.70 0.32
C THR A 178 -0.12 11.77 0.59
N ILE A 179 -0.71 10.62 0.92
CA ILE A 179 -2.15 10.48 1.13
C ILE A 179 -2.38 9.86 2.50
N ASN A 180 -3.18 10.51 3.32
CA ASN A 180 -3.59 10.01 4.60
C ASN A 180 -5.10 9.72 4.60
N TYR A 181 -5.46 8.45 4.67
CA TYR A 181 -6.84 7.96 4.78
C TYR A 181 -7.07 7.14 6.06
N LYS A 182 -6.30 7.40 7.11
CA LYS A 182 -6.39 6.69 8.39
C LYS A 182 -7.82 6.60 8.92
N LYS A 183 -8.59 7.68 8.81
CA LYS A 183 -9.98 7.72 9.28
C LYS A 183 -10.91 6.82 8.47
N GLU A 184 -10.64 6.64 7.19
CA GLU A 184 -11.43 5.79 6.28
C GLU A 184 -10.98 4.32 6.30
N LEU A 185 -9.79 4.02 6.83
CA LEU A 185 -9.21 2.68 6.80
C LEU A 185 -10.11 1.62 7.43
N PRO A 186 -10.74 1.82 8.62
CA PRO A 186 -11.63 0.82 9.21
C PRO A 186 -12.86 0.51 8.33
N LYS A 187 -13.38 1.51 7.60
CA LYS A 187 -14.49 1.32 6.65
C LYS A 187 -14.00 0.57 5.42
N LEU A 188 -12.83 0.94 4.89
CA LEU A 188 -12.23 0.30 3.71
C LEU A 188 -11.94 -1.19 3.96
N LEU A 189 -11.41 -1.55 5.12
CA LEU A 189 -11.08 -2.95 5.47
C LEU A 189 -12.33 -3.85 5.62
N LYS A 190 -13.54 -3.28 5.79
CA LYS A 190 -14.80 -4.03 5.74
C LYS A 190 -15.22 -4.43 4.32
N VAL A 191 -14.65 -3.81 3.29
CA VAL A 191 -14.88 -4.18 1.89
C VAL A 191 -14.22 -5.52 1.62
N LYS A 192 -15.01 -6.57 1.43
CA LYS A 192 -14.50 -7.96 1.29
C LYS A 192 -13.61 -8.15 0.06
N SER A 193 -13.94 -7.46 -1.03
CA SER A 193 -13.22 -7.61 -2.30
C SER A 193 -11.91 -6.84 -2.31
N ALA A 194 -10.81 -7.54 -2.55
CA ALA A 194 -9.50 -6.96 -2.78
C ALA A 194 -9.47 -6.04 -4.01
N LEU A 195 -10.19 -6.42 -5.07
CA LEU A 195 -10.31 -5.60 -6.27
C LEU A 195 -10.97 -4.26 -5.95
N LEU A 196 -12.08 -4.26 -5.22
CA LEU A 196 -12.77 -3.02 -4.87
C LEU A 196 -11.93 -2.15 -3.91
N ARG A 197 -11.24 -2.74 -2.93
CA ARG A 197 -10.31 -1.98 -2.07
C ARG A 197 -9.20 -1.31 -2.88
N SER A 198 -8.64 -2.03 -3.86
CA SER A 198 -7.62 -1.47 -4.75
C SER A 198 -8.16 -0.32 -5.59
N ILE A 199 -9.35 -0.46 -6.18
CA ILE A 199 -10.02 0.58 -6.97
C ILE A 199 -10.32 1.82 -6.11
N ILE A 200 -10.82 1.64 -4.89
CA ILE A 200 -11.10 2.74 -3.96
C ILE A 200 -9.81 3.53 -3.69
N ARG A 201 -8.72 2.85 -3.33
CA ARG A 201 -7.42 3.49 -3.09
C ARG A 201 -6.89 4.19 -4.34
N PHE A 202 -7.03 3.56 -5.50
CA PHE A 202 -6.61 4.15 -6.78
C PHE A 202 -7.31 5.49 -7.02
N PHE A 203 -8.63 5.55 -6.91
CA PHE A 203 -9.36 6.80 -7.10
C PHE A 203 -9.09 7.82 -5.99
N TRP A 204 -8.82 7.40 -4.77
CA TRP A 204 -8.39 8.32 -3.72
C TRP A 204 -7.06 9.00 -4.04
N SER A 205 -6.20 8.37 -4.84
CA SER A 205 -4.93 8.94 -5.27
C SER A 205 -5.03 9.95 -6.42
N HIS A 206 -6.20 10.07 -7.04
CA HIS A 206 -6.41 10.93 -8.20
C HIS A 206 -7.19 12.20 -7.81
N SER A 207 -7.01 13.25 -8.62
CA SER A 207 -7.83 14.45 -8.51
C SER A 207 -9.30 14.15 -8.80
N VAL A 208 -10.14 15.02 -8.30
CA VAL A 208 -11.57 15.01 -8.61
C VAL A 208 -11.78 15.15 -10.12
N GLY A 209 -12.74 14.41 -10.67
CA GLY A 209 -13.03 14.41 -12.11
C GLY A 209 -12.15 13.47 -12.95
N SER A 210 -11.08 12.90 -12.37
CA SER A 210 -10.31 11.85 -13.06
C SER A 210 -11.22 10.68 -13.42
N ASN A 211 -11.22 10.30 -14.69
CA ASN A 211 -12.04 9.21 -15.22
C ASN A 211 -11.20 8.20 -15.98
N MET A 212 -11.72 6.99 -16.10
CA MET A 212 -11.08 5.90 -16.82
C MET A 212 -12.13 4.86 -17.22
N ASP A 213 -11.95 4.19 -18.35
CA ASP A 213 -12.75 3.00 -18.65
C ASP A 213 -12.33 1.81 -17.75
N ILE A 214 -13.25 0.89 -17.52
CA ILE A 214 -13.02 -0.23 -16.59
C ILE A 214 -11.86 -1.13 -17.04
N GLU A 215 -11.66 -1.32 -18.34
CA GLU A 215 -10.60 -2.22 -18.81
C GLU A 215 -9.21 -1.63 -18.55
N ASN A 216 -9.05 -0.34 -18.81
CA ASN A 216 -7.83 0.37 -18.49
C ASN A 216 -7.61 0.47 -16.99
N LEU A 217 -8.69 0.64 -16.20
CA LEU A 217 -8.60 0.59 -14.74
C LEU A 217 -8.04 -0.74 -14.25
N LEU A 218 -8.59 -1.86 -14.73
CA LEU A 218 -8.11 -3.20 -14.35
C LEU A 218 -6.63 -3.41 -14.68
N LYS A 219 -6.18 -2.95 -15.85
CA LYS A 219 -4.76 -2.98 -16.22
C LYS A 219 -3.92 -2.12 -15.29
N THR A 220 -4.36 -0.90 -15.04
CA THR A 220 -3.62 0.10 -14.24
C THR A 220 -3.47 -0.32 -12.77
N VAL A 221 -4.52 -0.88 -12.17
CA VAL A 221 -4.41 -1.44 -10.81
C VAL A 221 -3.67 -2.77 -10.78
N GLY A 222 -3.23 -3.27 -11.94
CA GLY A 222 -2.47 -4.51 -12.05
C GLY A 222 -3.31 -5.76 -11.78
N PHE A 223 -4.59 -5.77 -12.17
CA PHE A 223 -5.42 -6.97 -12.05
C PHE A 223 -4.88 -8.08 -12.97
N PRO A 224 -4.70 -9.32 -12.48
CA PRO A 224 -4.21 -10.42 -13.30
C PRO A 224 -5.27 -10.84 -14.33
N LEU A 225 -5.06 -10.44 -15.57
CA LEU A 225 -5.98 -10.71 -16.69
C LEU A 225 -5.60 -12.02 -17.40
N GLU A 226 -5.69 -13.15 -16.71
CA GLU A 226 -5.31 -14.48 -17.22
C GLU A 226 -6.23 -14.99 -18.35
N SER A 227 -7.49 -14.56 -18.35
CA SER A 227 -8.49 -15.00 -19.32
C SER A 227 -9.62 -13.97 -19.50
N ILE A 228 -10.32 -14.07 -20.64
CA ILE A 228 -11.53 -13.28 -20.91
C ILE A 228 -12.57 -13.48 -19.78
N ARG A 229 -12.69 -14.71 -19.28
CA ARG A 229 -13.63 -15.03 -18.19
C ARG A 229 -13.26 -14.30 -16.88
N MET A 230 -11.97 -14.20 -16.53
CA MET A 230 -11.53 -13.43 -15.35
C MET A 230 -11.82 -11.94 -15.50
N LYS A 231 -11.52 -11.39 -16.69
CA LYS A 231 -11.83 -10.00 -17.01
C LYS A 231 -13.34 -9.73 -16.87
N GLN A 232 -14.18 -10.58 -17.45
CA GLN A 232 -15.64 -10.45 -17.35
C GLN A 232 -16.15 -10.54 -15.92
N LYS A 233 -15.61 -11.46 -15.10
CA LYS A 233 -15.93 -11.54 -13.66
C LYS A 233 -15.55 -10.27 -12.92
N ALA A 234 -14.37 -9.72 -13.15
CA ALA A 234 -13.93 -8.48 -12.52
C ALA A 234 -14.81 -7.29 -12.92
N ILE A 235 -15.14 -7.17 -14.20
CA ILE A 235 -16.07 -6.13 -14.70
C ILE A 235 -17.46 -6.28 -14.06
N LYS A 236 -17.96 -7.52 -13.98
CA LYS A 236 -19.23 -7.80 -13.32
C LYS A 236 -19.18 -7.42 -11.85
N GLU A 237 -18.14 -7.82 -11.13
CA GLU A 237 -17.96 -7.47 -9.71
C GLU A 237 -17.99 -5.96 -9.47
N ILE A 238 -17.31 -5.17 -10.32
CA ILE A 238 -17.35 -3.71 -10.25
C ILE A 238 -18.79 -3.20 -10.44
N LYS A 239 -19.50 -3.70 -11.47
CA LYS A 239 -20.87 -3.29 -11.79
C LYS A 239 -21.87 -3.67 -10.70
N ASP A 240 -21.74 -4.86 -10.14
CA ASP A 240 -22.62 -5.35 -9.06
C ASP A 240 -22.41 -4.57 -7.74
N ASN A 241 -21.30 -3.83 -7.60
CA ASN A 241 -20.94 -3.07 -6.39
C ASN A 241 -20.91 -1.55 -6.60
N ILE A 242 -21.63 -1.03 -7.58
CA ILE A 242 -21.69 0.43 -7.88
C ILE A 242 -22.17 1.23 -6.66
N THR A 243 -23.18 0.74 -5.95
CA THR A 243 -23.70 1.38 -4.74
C THR A 243 -22.62 1.47 -3.66
N LEU A 244 -21.89 0.38 -3.42
CA LEU A 244 -20.75 0.36 -2.49
C LEU A 244 -19.69 1.37 -2.92
N LEU A 245 -19.29 1.38 -4.19
CA LEU A 245 -18.26 2.30 -4.70
C LEU A 245 -18.71 3.77 -4.54
N SER A 246 -20.01 4.05 -4.71
CA SER A 246 -20.53 5.41 -4.53
C SER A 246 -20.41 5.91 -3.10
N GLU A 247 -20.41 5.03 -2.09
CA GLU A 247 -20.14 5.36 -0.69
C GLU A 247 -18.69 5.81 -0.44
N TYR A 248 -17.80 5.56 -1.39
CA TYR A 248 -16.39 6.01 -1.40
C TYR A 248 -16.13 7.13 -2.42
N GLY A 249 -17.21 7.72 -2.96
CA GLY A 249 -17.13 8.81 -3.93
C GLY A 249 -16.72 8.38 -5.32
N ILE A 250 -16.93 7.11 -5.68
CA ILE A 250 -16.61 6.55 -6.99
C ILE A 250 -17.89 6.25 -7.74
N ILE A 251 -18.05 6.84 -8.91
CA ILE A 251 -19.24 6.70 -9.74
C ILE A 251 -18.89 5.91 -11.01
N PHE A 252 -19.74 4.99 -11.36
CA PHE A 252 -19.73 4.33 -12.67
C PHE A 252 -20.88 4.85 -13.52
N GLU A 253 -20.57 5.30 -14.73
CA GLU A 253 -21.56 5.75 -15.71
C GLU A 253 -21.77 4.65 -16.76
N PRO A 254 -22.93 3.96 -16.77
CA PRO A 254 -23.17 2.83 -17.68
C PRO A 254 -23.11 3.21 -19.17
N LYS A 255 -23.55 4.41 -19.55
CA LYS A 255 -23.61 4.85 -20.96
C LYS A 255 -22.21 5.06 -21.54
N SER A 256 -21.36 5.77 -20.85
CA SER A 256 -19.98 6.05 -21.27
C SER A 256 -19.00 4.92 -20.93
N LYS A 257 -19.41 3.97 -20.07
CA LYS A 257 -18.55 2.92 -19.46
C LYS A 257 -17.38 3.47 -18.66
N LEU A 258 -17.48 4.73 -18.24
CA LEU A 258 -16.46 5.40 -17.45
C LEU A 258 -16.72 5.22 -15.96
N ILE A 259 -15.63 5.10 -15.22
CA ILE A 259 -15.61 5.15 -13.77
C ILE A 259 -14.78 6.36 -13.35
N TYR A 260 -15.27 7.14 -12.39
CA TYR A 260 -14.62 8.40 -11.99
C TYR A 260 -14.83 8.75 -10.53
N ARG A 261 -13.98 9.66 -10.04
CA ARG A 261 -14.11 10.23 -8.70
C ARG A 261 -15.07 11.43 -8.72
N LYS A 262 -16.11 11.38 -7.87
CA LYS A 262 -17.12 12.43 -7.75
C LYS A 262 -16.54 13.71 -7.12
N ALA A 263 -16.89 14.86 -7.68
CA ALA A 263 -16.40 16.18 -7.24
C ALA A 263 -16.86 16.56 -5.82
N SER A 264 -18.08 16.21 -5.44
CA SER A 264 -18.72 16.62 -4.19
C SER A 264 -18.57 15.61 -3.05
N PHE A 265 -17.65 14.64 -3.17
CA PHE A 265 -17.45 13.66 -2.12
C PHE A 265 -16.51 14.21 -1.04
N GLU A 266 -17.09 14.61 0.09
CA GLU A 266 -16.32 14.93 1.30
C GLU A 266 -15.84 13.63 1.95
N ASN A 267 -14.54 13.44 1.93
CA ASN A 267 -13.89 12.37 2.68
C ASN A 267 -12.81 12.97 3.59
N SER A 268 -12.44 12.23 4.62
CA SER A 268 -11.38 12.65 5.54
C SER A 268 -9.97 12.37 5.02
N ILE A 269 -9.82 12.30 3.68
CA ILE A 269 -8.54 12.05 3.03
C ILE A 269 -7.77 13.37 2.94
N THR A 270 -6.59 13.38 3.51
CA THR A 270 -5.69 14.52 3.47
C THR A 270 -4.57 14.28 2.49
N PHE A 271 -4.32 15.26 1.62
CA PHE A 271 -3.20 15.28 0.68
C PHE A 271 -2.12 16.21 1.23
N MET A 272 -0.87 15.78 1.21
CA MET A 272 0.26 16.59 1.63
C MET A 272 1.40 16.47 0.60
N LYS A 273 1.91 17.61 0.14
CA LYS A 273 3.10 17.67 -0.71
C LYS A 273 4.37 17.67 0.15
N GLY A 274 5.43 16.97 -0.29
CA GLY A 274 6.63 16.76 0.49
C GLY A 274 7.24 18.04 1.12
N LYS A 275 7.97 18.85 0.39
CA LYS A 275 8.69 20.05 0.92
C LYS A 275 7.80 21.23 1.33
N GLU A 276 6.52 21.29 0.95
CA GLU A 276 5.61 22.34 1.40
C GLU A 276 5.17 22.20 2.87
N LYS A 277 5.49 21.07 3.51
CA LYS A 277 5.18 20.83 4.94
C LYS A 277 5.85 21.82 5.89
N GLU A 278 7.02 22.34 5.56
CA GLU A 278 7.75 23.32 6.40
C GLU A 278 7.15 24.73 6.31
N ASN A 279 6.65 25.13 5.14
CA ASN A 279 6.12 26.48 4.93
C ASN A 279 4.71 26.67 5.51
N ILE A 280 3.89 25.62 5.60
CA ILE A 280 2.53 25.72 6.19
C ILE A 280 2.60 25.89 7.71
N LYS A 281 3.60 25.32 8.39
CA LYS A 281 3.80 25.55 9.84
C LYS A 281 4.24 26.97 10.19
N ILE A 282 4.86 27.69 9.27
CA ILE A 282 5.33 29.07 9.46
C ILE A 282 4.17 30.06 9.26
N LEU A 283 3.24 29.79 8.35
CA LEU A 283 2.10 30.67 8.08
C LEU A 283 0.98 30.59 9.13
N ASN A 284 0.86 29.50 9.86
CA ASN A 284 -0.15 29.33 10.93
C ASN A 284 0.34 29.77 12.32
N LYS A 285 1.52 30.42 12.42
CA LYS A 285 2.09 30.97 13.67
C LYS A 285 2.18 32.51 13.66
N LYS A 286 1.46 33.19 12.78
CA LYS A 286 1.32 34.64 12.82
C LYS A 286 -0.09 35.07 13.16
#